data_9aac8254e0d1df7dd7b7878018a52135
#
_entry.id   9aac8254e0d1df7dd7b7878018a52135
#
_cell.length_a   1.000
_cell.length_b   1.000
_cell.length_c   1.000
_cell.angle_alpha   90.00
_cell.angle_beta   90.00
_cell.angle_gamma   90.00
#
_symmetry.space_group_name_H-M   'P 1'
#
loop_
_entity.id
_entity.type
_entity.pdbx_description
1 polymer ?
#
loop_
_entity_poly.entity_id
_entity_poly.type
_entity_poly.pdbx_seq_one_letter_code
_entity_poly.pdbx_strand_id
1 'polypeptide(L)'
;MIRPIVLVLLCALLIQLLLADPVCDDLYIHGKNKKRTVVKSLFSEEECSKIINEGGVYAKKHTWLKNRHGRYSTTDNEVTDTWSVWDMIKNKISKMMYPKIAKMYNINQSKLGIKEVFLVKYSENGQRKLEYHKDGCEFSFIVALNDHFQGGGTTFKHDQKNIQLRIGDTLLFSGRNEHKGNEIALGTRYILAGFLNYGGNHYCTIRTS
;
A
#
# COMPACT_ATOMS: atom_id res chain seq x y z
N MET A 1 14.51 -49.87 13.87
CA MET A 1 15.56 -48.83 13.83
C MET A 1 15.32 -47.92 12.61
N ILE A 2 14.86 -46.71 12.82
CA ILE A 2 14.68 -45.70 11.77
C ILE A 2 16.07 -45.21 11.37
N ARG A 3 16.42 -45.32 10.06
CA ARG A 3 17.74 -44.92 9.59
C ARG A 3 17.97 -43.41 9.88
N PRO A 4 19.17 -43.01 10.35
CA PRO A 4 19.47 -41.62 10.73
C PRO A 4 19.21 -40.60 9.61
N ILE A 5 19.31 -41.03 8.35
CA ILE A 5 19.02 -40.17 7.16
C ILE A 5 17.52 -39.79 7.10
N VAL A 6 16.60 -40.69 7.50
CA VAL A 6 15.17 -40.40 7.49
C VAL A 6 14.81 -39.40 8.59
N LEU A 7 15.47 -39.47 9.74
CA LEU A 7 15.27 -38.52 10.85
C LEU A 7 15.76 -37.11 10.47
N VAL A 8 16.92 -36.99 9.79
CA VAL A 8 17.44 -35.69 9.33
C VAL A 8 16.55 -35.07 8.27
N LEU A 9 16.02 -35.87 7.34
CA LEU A 9 15.07 -35.38 6.34
C LEU A 9 13.74 -34.95 6.94
N LEU A 10 13.22 -35.69 7.94
CA LEU A 10 12.02 -35.30 8.69
C LEU A 10 12.23 -34.02 9.50
N CYS A 11 13.37 -33.84 10.16
CA CYS A 11 13.72 -32.61 10.86
C CYS A 11 13.87 -31.43 9.90
N ALA A 12 14.49 -31.62 8.73
CA ALA A 12 14.62 -30.58 7.72
C ALA A 12 13.27 -30.16 7.14
N LEU A 13 12.34 -31.12 6.90
CA LEU A 13 10.98 -30.83 6.48
C LEU A 13 10.15 -30.11 7.57
N LEU A 14 10.30 -30.52 8.82
CA LEU A 14 9.64 -29.85 9.96
C LEU A 14 10.17 -28.43 10.18
N ILE A 15 11.48 -28.21 10.01
CA ILE A 15 12.08 -26.88 10.07
C ILE A 15 11.62 -26.01 8.89
N GLN A 16 11.47 -26.56 7.69
CA GLN A 16 10.92 -25.81 6.56
C GLN A 16 9.44 -25.47 6.73
N LEU A 17 8.64 -26.37 7.35
CA LEU A 17 7.24 -26.11 7.73
C LEU A 17 7.11 -25.06 8.84
N LEU A 18 8.07 -25.01 9.77
CA LEU A 18 8.11 -23.97 10.84
C LEU A 18 8.63 -22.62 10.36
N LEU A 19 9.35 -22.58 9.22
CA LEU A 19 9.88 -21.38 8.60
C LEU A 19 9.00 -20.82 7.47
N ALA A 20 7.97 -21.56 7.04
CA ALA A 20 6.97 -21.03 6.12
C ALA A 20 6.23 -19.88 6.81
N ASP A 21 6.31 -18.67 6.25
CA ASP A 21 5.58 -17.53 6.80
C ASP A 21 4.07 -17.74 6.55
N PRO A 22 3.27 -18.11 7.59
CA PRO A 22 1.88 -18.51 7.42
C PRO A 22 1.01 -17.38 6.85
N VAL A 23 1.50 -16.14 6.87
CA VAL A 23 0.76 -14.99 6.34
C VAL A 23 0.72 -14.98 4.82
N CYS A 24 1.79 -15.40 4.15
CA CYS A 24 1.83 -15.44 2.69
C CYS A 24 0.85 -16.47 2.13
N ASP A 25 0.83 -17.65 2.72
CA ASP A 25 -0.08 -18.73 2.33
C ASP A 25 -1.52 -18.38 2.70
N ASP A 26 -1.75 -17.79 3.88
CA ASP A 26 -3.07 -17.45 4.38
C ASP A 26 -3.72 -16.31 3.58
N LEU A 27 -2.95 -15.31 3.17
CA LEU A 27 -3.41 -14.22 2.29
C LEU A 27 -3.80 -14.71 0.90
N TYR A 28 -3.10 -15.73 0.40
CA TYR A 28 -3.33 -16.28 -0.94
C TYR A 28 -4.43 -17.34 -0.97
N ILE A 29 -4.39 -18.32 -0.05
CA ILE A 29 -5.26 -19.51 -0.08
C ILE A 29 -6.69 -19.20 0.39
N HIS A 30 -6.87 -18.30 1.35
CA HIS A 30 -8.20 -18.07 1.97
C HIS A 30 -8.94 -16.81 1.48
N GLY A 31 -8.55 -16.23 0.36
CA GLY A 31 -9.20 -15.02 -0.18
C GLY A 31 -9.07 -13.78 0.69
N LYS A 32 -8.21 -13.80 1.70
CA LYS A 32 -7.91 -12.64 2.57
C LYS A 32 -7.34 -11.45 1.78
N ASN A 33 -6.75 -11.71 0.62
CA ASN A 33 -6.28 -10.69 -0.31
C ASN A 33 -7.38 -9.74 -0.81
N LYS A 34 -8.67 -10.13 -0.70
CA LYS A 34 -9.81 -9.27 -1.06
C LYS A 34 -10.26 -8.36 0.08
N LYS A 35 -9.77 -8.56 1.31
CA LYS A 35 -10.12 -7.72 2.45
C LYS A 35 -9.62 -6.30 2.25
N ARG A 36 -10.46 -5.35 2.62
CA ARG A 36 -10.13 -3.92 2.66
C ARG A 36 -10.98 -3.22 3.70
N THR A 37 -10.50 -2.09 4.19
CA THR A 37 -11.24 -1.24 5.13
C THR A 37 -10.93 0.22 4.90
N VAL A 38 -11.87 1.08 5.23
CA VAL A 38 -11.66 2.53 5.25
C VAL A 38 -11.60 2.99 6.70
N VAL A 39 -10.50 3.62 7.06
CA VAL A 39 -10.34 4.32 8.34
C VAL A 39 -10.69 5.77 8.10
N LYS A 40 -11.75 6.25 8.75
CA LYS A 40 -12.25 7.61 8.59
C LYS A 40 -11.37 8.62 9.30
N SER A 41 -11.13 9.77 8.64
CA SER A 41 -10.46 10.95 9.21
C SER A 41 -9.15 10.59 9.94
N LEU A 42 -8.35 9.67 9.37
CA LEU A 42 -7.06 9.29 9.94
C LEU A 42 -6.08 10.47 9.92
N PHE A 43 -6.14 11.26 8.85
CA PHE A 43 -5.43 12.53 8.73
C PHE A 43 -6.42 13.68 8.85
N SER A 44 -6.00 14.78 9.47
CA SER A 44 -6.77 16.02 9.44
C SER A 44 -6.62 16.73 8.08
N GLU A 45 -7.53 17.64 7.74
CA GLU A 45 -7.43 18.47 6.53
C GLU A 45 -6.15 19.31 6.53
N GLU A 46 -5.73 19.80 7.71
CA GLU A 46 -4.47 20.54 7.87
C GLU A 46 -3.24 19.66 7.57
N GLU A 47 -3.22 18.41 8.10
CA GLU A 47 -2.15 17.44 7.80
C GLU A 47 -2.10 17.10 6.30
N CYS A 48 -3.25 16.89 5.68
CA CYS A 48 -3.36 16.66 4.23
C CYS A 48 -2.81 17.85 3.43
N SER A 49 -3.17 19.08 3.81
CA SER A 49 -2.70 20.31 3.18
C SER A 49 -1.18 20.48 3.32
N LYS A 50 -0.61 20.16 4.49
CA LYS A 50 0.85 20.19 4.72
C LYS A 50 1.57 19.23 3.77
N ILE A 51 1.07 18.01 3.61
CA ILE A 51 1.66 17.02 2.68
C ILE A 51 1.65 17.54 1.24
N ILE A 52 0.51 18.09 0.77
CA ILE A 52 0.39 18.62 -0.59
C ILE A 52 1.35 19.81 -0.80
N ASN A 53 1.39 20.74 0.16
CA ASN A 53 2.22 21.93 0.07
C ASN A 53 3.70 21.58 0.01
N GLU A 54 4.17 20.69 0.88
CA GLU A 54 5.57 20.22 0.87
C GLU A 54 5.91 19.51 -0.45
N GLY A 55 4.99 18.66 -0.96
CA GLY A 55 5.13 18.05 -2.27
C GLY A 55 5.22 19.06 -3.42
N GLY A 56 4.46 20.14 -3.33
CA GLY A 56 4.54 21.25 -4.28
C GLY A 56 5.89 21.97 -4.24
N VAL A 57 6.44 22.21 -3.04
CA VAL A 57 7.79 22.78 -2.85
C VAL A 57 8.86 21.83 -3.38
N TYR A 58 8.76 20.54 -3.04
CA TYR A 58 9.69 19.51 -3.50
C TYR A 58 9.70 19.42 -5.04
N ALA A 59 8.53 19.39 -5.65
CA ALA A 59 8.39 19.30 -7.11
C ALA A 59 8.91 20.52 -7.88
N LYS A 60 8.99 21.70 -7.27
CA LYS A 60 9.65 22.87 -7.86
C LYS A 60 11.17 22.68 -8.03
N LYS A 61 11.79 21.90 -7.14
CA LYS A 61 13.24 21.60 -7.19
C LYS A 61 13.55 20.36 -8.01
N HIS A 62 12.72 19.32 -7.89
CA HIS A 62 13.03 17.97 -8.36
C HIS A 62 12.09 17.48 -9.46
N THR A 63 11.09 18.29 -9.84
CA THR A 63 10.00 17.93 -10.77
C THR A 63 9.12 16.80 -10.22
N TRP A 64 8.05 16.44 -10.95
CA TRP A 64 7.27 15.24 -10.71
C TRP A 64 7.87 14.08 -11.50
N LEU A 65 8.18 12.98 -10.84
CA LEU A 65 8.64 11.78 -11.51
C LEU A 65 7.47 11.11 -12.24
N LYS A 66 7.73 10.53 -13.42
CA LYS A 66 6.68 9.94 -14.27
C LYS A 66 6.89 8.45 -14.56
N ASN A 67 8.07 7.90 -14.31
CA ASN A 67 8.43 6.53 -14.72
C ASN A 67 9.05 5.71 -13.58
N ARG A 68 8.70 6.03 -12.34
CA ARG A 68 9.30 5.37 -11.17
C ARG A 68 8.90 3.89 -11.03
N HIS A 69 7.70 3.55 -11.41
CA HIS A 69 7.11 2.23 -11.22
C HIS A 69 7.02 1.40 -12.53
N GLY A 70 7.97 1.54 -13.44
CA GLY A 70 8.12 0.67 -14.60
C GLY A 70 6.83 0.46 -15.41
N ARG A 71 6.20 -0.71 -15.25
CA ARG A 71 5.00 -1.11 -16.02
C ARG A 71 3.76 -0.25 -15.72
N TYR A 72 3.67 0.34 -14.52
CA TYR A 72 2.51 1.12 -14.05
C TYR A 72 2.97 2.51 -13.62
N SER A 73 3.36 3.31 -14.61
CA SER A 73 3.88 4.66 -14.38
C SER A 73 2.87 5.53 -13.63
N THR A 74 3.32 6.17 -12.56
CA THR A 74 2.61 7.19 -11.80
C THR A 74 3.32 8.53 -11.90
N THR A 75 2.57 9.62 -11.74
CA THR A 75 3.14 10.96 -11.52
C THR A 75 3.25 11.15 -10.03
N ASP A 76 4.42 10.94 -9.46
CA ASP A 76 4.63 10.90 -8.01
C ASP A 76 5.98 11.44 -7.58
N ASN A 77 6.13 11.68 -6.27
CA ASN A 77 7.40 11.89 -5.58
C ASN A 77 7.43 11.06 -4.31
N GLU A 78 8.55 10.40 -4.04
CA GLU A 78 8.75 9.64 -2.82
C GLU A 78 8.82 10.58 -1.61
N VAL A 79 8.10 10.21 -0.55
CA VAL A 79 8.10 10.90 0.74
C VAL A 79 9.10 10.17 1.64
N THR A 80 10.20 10.84 1.92
CA THR A 80 11.31 10.30 2.71
C THR A 80 11.48 11.04 4.02
N ASP A 81 12.44 10.64 4.84
CA ASP A 81 12.82 11.29 6.09
C ASP A 81 13.34 12.73 5.92
N THR A 82 13.62 13.15 4.69
CA THR A 82 13.96 14.54 4.37
C THR A 82 12.75 15.47 4.31
N TRP A 83 11.54 14.93 4.29
CA TRP A 83 10.31 15.72 4.32
C TRP A 83 9.92 16.05 5.76
N SER A 84 9.53 17.30 6.02
CA SER A 84 9.13 17.74 7.37
C SER A 84 7.90 17.01 7.92
N VAL A 85 7.03 16.50 7.02
CA VAL A 85 5.83 15.73 7.38
C VAL A 85 6.10 14.25 7.66
N TRP A 86 7.34 13.75 7.44
CA TRP A 86 7.66 12.33 7.53
C TRP A 86 7.33 11.71 8.88
N ASP A 87 7.75 12.33 9.99
CA ASP A 87 7.51 11.78 11.33
C ASP A 87 6.01 11.70 11.67
N MET A 88 5.23 12.67 11.23
CA MET A 88 3.77 12.63 11.36
C MET A 88 3.17 11.45 10.58
N ILE A 89 3.56 11.26 9.31
CA ILE A 89 3.10 10.15 8.47
C ILE A 89 3.50 8.81 9.08
N LYS A 90 4.76 8.64 9.45
CA LYS A 90 5.31 7.43 10.09
C LYS A 90 4.56 7.06 11.38
N ASN A 91 4.25 8.05 12.21
CA ASN A 91 3.47 7.86 13.43
C ASN A 91 2.04 7.40 13.13
N LYS A 92 1.36 7.98 12.13
CA LYS A 92 0.02 7.55 11.70
C LYS A 92 0.03 6.10 11.19
N ILE A 93 1.02 5.73 10.39
CA ILE A 93 1.19 4.37 9.89
C ILE A 93 1.39 3.39 11.06
N SER A 94 2.39 3.63 11.91
CA SER A 94 2.76 2.68 12.96
C SER A 94 1.71 2.58 14.07
N LYS A 95 1.14 3.70 14.52
CA LYS A 95 0.23 3.73 15.66
C LYS A 95 -1.24 3.47 15.29
N MET A 96 -1.64 3.73 14.05
CA MET A 96 -3.06 3.66 13.66
C MET A 96 -3.34 2.66 12.55
N MET A 97 -2.49 2.57 11.50
CA MET A 97 -2.71 1.64 10.39
C MET A 97 -2.29 0.22 10.74
N TYR A 98 -1.10 0.02 11.36
CA TYR A 98 -0.61 -1.31 11.72
C TYR A 98 -1.58 -2.10 12.61
N PRO A 99 -2.16 -1.55 13.70
CA PRO A 99 -3.15 -2.28 14.50
C PRO A 99 -4.40 -2.67 13.69
N LYS A 100 -4.83 -1.82 12.75
CA LYS A 100 -5.99 -2.13 11.87
C LYS A 100 -5.68 -3.27 10.90
N ILE A 101 -4.50 -3.24 10.26
CA ILE A 101 -4.03 -4.29 9.37
C ILE A 101 -3.87 -5.59 10.16
N ALA A 102 -3.19 -5.55 11.32
CA ALA A 102 -2.97 -6.71 12.17
C ALA A 102 -4.29 -7.39 12.57
N LYS A 103 -5.29 -6.59 13.00
CA LYS A 103 -6.63 -7.10 13.30
C LYS A 103 -7.34 -7.68 12.08
N MET A 104 -7.29 -6.98 10.94
CA MET A 104 -7.98 -7.38 9.70
C MET A 104 -7.47 -8.71 9.15
N TYR A 105 -6.16 -8.94 9.23
CA TYR A 105 -5.50 -10.11 8.66
C TYR A 105 -5.12 -11.16 9.70
N ASN A 106 -5.30 -10.88 10.99
CA ASN A 106 -4.90 -11.73 12.12
C ASN A 106 -3.39 -12.04 12.11
N ILE A 107 -2.57 -10.97 12.12
CA ILE A 107 -1.11 -11.04 12.03
C ILE A 107 -0.45 -10.25 13.15
N ASN A 108 0.84 -10.50 13.39
CA ASN A 108 1.63 -9.76 14.37
C ASN A 108 2.05 -8.40 13.81
N GLN A 109 1.54 -7.31 14.38
CA GLN A 109 1.86 -5.95 13.94
C GLN A 109 3.34 -5.58 14.03
N SER A 110 4.13 -6.22 14.92
CA SER A 110 5.57 -5.93 15.06
C SER A 110 6.40 -6.37 13.86
N LYS A 111 5.84 -7.20 12.98
CA LYS A 111 6.45 -7.63 11.72
C LYS A 111 6.11 -6.72 10.53
N LEU A 112 5.24 -5.71 10.72
CA LEU A 112 4.92 -4.72 9.69
C LEU A 112 6.03 -3.69 9.57
N GLY A 113 6.40 -3.35 8.34
CA GLY A 113 7.39 -2.33 8.02
C GLY A 113 6.93 -1.44 6.87
N ILE A 114 7.37 -0.18 6.86
CA ILE A 114 7.18 0.71 5.73
C ILE A 114 8.20 0.32 4.65
N LYS A 115 7.71 0.03 3.44
CA LYS A 115 8.55 -0.19 2.27
C LYS A 115 8.77 1.09 1.49
N GLU A 116 7.68 1.77 1.15
CA GLU A 116 7.69 3.03 0.39
C GLU A 116 6.46 3.86 0.73
N VAL A 117 6.60 5.17 0.70
CA VAL A 117 5.49 6.14 0.77
C VAL A 117 5.71 7.18 -0.32
N PHE A 118 4.67 7.53 -1.06
CA PHE A 118 4.78 8.51 -2.13
C PHE A 118 3.52 9.36 -2.28
N LEU A 119 3.74 10.63 -2.61
CA LEU A 119 2.70 11.57 -2.97
C LEU A 119 2.41 11.42 -4.46
N VAL A 120 1.20 10.98 -4.81
CA VAL A 120 0.75 10.76 -6.20
C VAL A 120 -0.16 11.90 -6.63
N LYS A 121 0.02 12.35 -7.86
CA LYS A 121 -0.76 13.39 -8.51
C LYS A 121 -1.47 12.84 -9.75
N TYR A 122 -2.80 12.91 -9.77
CA TYR A 122 -3.61 12.76 -10.97
C TYR A 122 -4.18 14.11 -11.36
N SER A 123 -4.17 14.45 -12.66
CA SER A 123 -4.72 15.72 -13.13
C SER A 123 -5.29 15.62 -14.53
N GLU A 124 -6.29 16.44 -14.83
CA GLU A 124 -6.91 16.53 -16.15
C GLU A 124 -5.93 16.84 -17.28
N ASN A 125 -4.87 17.63 -16.98
CA ASN A 125 -3.83 18.04 -17.94
C ASN A 125 -2.57 17.14 -17.90
N GLY A 126 -2.66 15.97 -17.24
CA GLY A 126 -1.53 15.05 -17.09
C GLY A 126 -1.97 13.61 -17.02
N GLN A 127 -1.41 12.87 -16.06
CA GLN A 127 -1.88 11.51 -15.78
C GLN A 127 -3.25 11.56 -15.13
N ARG A 128 -4.26 11.02 -15.79
CA ARG A 128 -5.66 11.08 -15.33
C ARG A 128 -6.10 9.86 -14.54
N LYS A 129 -5.46 8.70 -14.78
CA LYS A 129 -5.85 7.39 -14.22
C LYS A 129 -4.63 6.48 -14.03
N LEU A 130 -4.85 5.37 -13.35
CA LEU A 130 -3.92 4.25 -13.30
C LEU A 130 -4.69 2.96 -13.58
N GLU A 131 -4.22 2.17 -14.55
CA GLU A 131 -4.88 0.94 -14.98
C GLU A 131 -4.85 -0.14 -13.90
N TYR A 132 -5.58 -1.24 -14.11
CA TYR A 132 -5.61 -2.37 -13.18
C TYR A 132 -4.22 -2.96 -12.95
N HIS A 133 -3.82 -3.01 -11.70
CA HIS A 133 -2.53 -3.51 -11.25
C HIS A 133 -2.63 -4.15 -9.85
N LYS A 134 -1.57 -4.84 -9.48
CA LYS A 134 -1.29 -5.27 -8.11
C LYS A 134 -0.03 -4.57 -7.65
N ASP A 135 0.00 -4.19 -6.38
CA ASP A 135 1.19 -3.61 -5.79
C ASP A 135 2.22 -4.69 -5.44
N GLY A 136 3.49 -4.34 -5.51
CA GLY A 136 4.59 -5.23 -5.17
C GLY A 136 4.87 -5.28 -3.66
N CYS A 137 3.82 -5.47 -2.84
CA CYS A 137 3.90 -5.48 -1.37
C CYS A 137 2.79 -6.34 -0.76
N GLU A 138 2.87 -6.60 0.53
CA GLU A 138 1.85 -7.36 1.26
C GLU A 138 0.61 -6.51 1.50
N PHE A 139 0.79 -5.27 1.94
CA PHE A 139 -0.31 -4.35 2.23
C PHE A 139 -0.06 -2.99 1.62
N SER A 140 -1.15 -2.35 1.21
CA SER A 140 -1.15 -1.00 0.66
C SER A 140 -2.10 -0.11 1.42
N PHE A 141 -1.81 1.18 1.39
CA PHE A 141 -2.74 2.19 1.83
C PHE A 141 -2.85 3.33 0.83
N ILE A 142 -4.01 3.98 0.82
CA ILE A 142 -4.29 5.20 0.05
C ILE A 142 -4.99 6.19 0.98
N VAL A 143 -4.41 7.39 1.16
CA VAL A 143 -5.04 8.51 1.86
C VAL A 143 -5.52 9.52 0.83
N ALA A 144 -6.78 9.97 0.90
CA ALA A 144 -7.24 11.10 0.12
C ALA A 144 -6.75 12.40 0.75
N LEU A 145 -6.02 13.21 -0.01
CA LEU A 145 -5.44 14.46 0.50
C LEU A 145 -6.27 15.69 0.12
N ASN A 146 -7.11 15.61 -0.90
CA ASN A 146 -8.03 16.67 -1.32
C ASN A 146 -9.29 16.10 -1.98
N ASP A 147 -10.27 16.95 -2.28
CA ASP A 147 -11.55 16.59 -2.90
C ASP A 147 -12.01 17.57 -4.01
N HIS A 148 -11.23 18.63 -4.28
CA HIS A 148 -11.55 19.62 -5.31
C HIS A 148 -11.20 19.09 -6.72
N PHE A 149 -11.89 18.02 -7.14
CA PHE A 149 -11.77 17.38 -8.45
C PHE A 149 -13.06 16.61 -8.78
N GLN A 150 -13.24 16.25 -10.05
CA GLN A 150 -14.34 15.38 -10.49
C GLN A 150 -13.82 14.03 -10.99
N GLY A 151 -14.57 12.96 -10.74
CA GLY A 151 -14.16 11.60 -11.08
C GLY A 151 -13.32 10.95 -9.98
N GLY A 152 -12.37 10.10 -10.36
CA GLY A 152 -11.42 9.46 -9.45
C GLY A 152 -12.03 8.32 -8.61
N GLY A 153 -11.37 8.08 -7.46
CA GLY A 153 -11.65 6.92 -6.61
C GLY A 153 -10.75 5.73 -6.92
N THR A 154 -10.98 4.62 -6.24
CA THR A 154 -10.23 3.36 -6.41
C THR A 154 -11.21 2.22 -6.64
N THR A 155 -11.13 1.55 -7.79
CA THR A 155 -11.97 0.40 -8.12
C THR A 155 -11.19 -0.90 -8.00
N PHE A 156 -11.76 -1.88 -7.29
CA PHE A 156 -11.22 -3.22 -7.16
C PHE A 156 -11.82 -4.15 -8.21
N LYS A 157 -10.96 -4.93 -8.88
CA LYS A 157 -11.38 -5.77 -10.02
C LYS A 157 -12.36 -6.87 -9.64
N HIS A 158 -12.22 -7.45 -8.45
CA HIS A 158 -13.00 -8.61 -8.02
C HIS A 158 -14.50 -8.33 -7.79
N ASP A 159 -14.88 -7.10 -7.48
CA ASP A 159 -16.28 -6.71 -7.21
C ASP A 159 -16.70 -5.43 -7.93
N GLN A 160 -15.82 -4.83 -8.73
CA GLN A 160 -16.04 -3.60 -9.51
C GLN A 160 -16.50 -2.40 -8.66
N LYS A 161 -16.28 -2.47 -7.33
CA LYS A 161 -16.72 -1.42 -6.42
C LYS A 161 -15.73 -0.25 -6.42
N ASN A 162 -16.22 0.93 -6.82
CA ASN A 162 -15.48 2.17 -6.69
C ASN A 162 -15.56 2.70 -5.24
N ILE A 163 -14.42 2.96 -4.63
CA ILE A 163 -14.32 3.55 -3.29
C ILE A 163 -13.87 5.00 -3.45
N GLN A 164 -14.78 5.91 -3.10
CA GLN A 164 -14.49 7.33 -2.95
C GLN A 164 -14.15 7.62 -1.49
N LEU A 165 -13.02 8.27 -1.27
CA LEU A 165 -12.55 8.69 0.04
C LEU A 165 -12.80 10.19 0.21
N ARG A 166 -13.16 10.61 1.42
CA ARG A 166 -13.14 12.03 1.82
C ARG A 166 -11.73 12.41 2.24
N ILE A 167 -11.43 13.69 2.32
CA ILE A 167 -10.14 14.19 2.82
C ILE A 167 -9.80 13.52 4.15
N GLY A 168 -8.58 13.03 4.29
CA GLY A 168 -8.08 12.36 5.48
C GLY A 168 -8.52 10.91 5.67
N ASP A 169 -9.52 10.41 4.91
CA ASP A 169 -9.88 8.99 4.92
C ASP A 169 -8.75 8.15 4.34
N THR A 170 -8.55 6.99 4.94
CA THR A 170 -7.48 6.06 4.54
C THR A 170 -8.07 4.69 4.19
N LEU A 171 -7.83 4.25 2.96
CA LEU A 171 -8.16 2.90 2.50
C LEU A 171 -6.97 1.97 2.76
N LEU A 172 -7.19 0.88 3.50
CA LEU A 172 -6.20 -0.17 3.78
C LEU A 172 -6.63 -1.45 3.06
N PHE A 173 -5.71 -2.11 2.38
CA PHE A 173 -5.98 -3.35 1.62
C PHE A 173 -4.71 -4.18 1.39
N SER A 174 -4.88 -5.42 0.89
CA SER A 174 -3.74 -6.23 0.45
C SER A 174 -3.20 -5.70 -0.88
N GLY A 175 -1.89 -5.51 -0.98
CA GLY A 175 -1.24 -5.11 -2.23
C GLY A 175 -1.48 -6.09 -3.39
N ARG A 176 -1.85 -7.34 -3.09
CA ARG A 176 -2.24 -8.36 -4.09
C ARG A 176 -3.66 -8.21 -4.63
N ASN A 177 -4.48 -7.32 -4.04
CA ASN A 177 -5.83 -7.05 -4.50
C ASN A 177 -5.78 -6.16 -5.75
N GLU A 178 -6.09 -6.74 -6.90
CA GLU A 178 -6.03 -6.05 -8.20
C GLU A 178 -7.01 -4.87 -8.22
N HIS A 179 -6.48 -3.67 -8.46
CA HIS A 179 -7.22 -2.42 -8.40
C HIS A 179 -6.72 -1.40 -9.41
N LYS A 180 -7.49 -0.33 -9.61
CA LYS A 180 -7.14 0.79 -10.48
C LYS A 180 -7.48 2.13 -9.83
N GLY A 181 -6.74 3.17 -10.21
CA GLY A 181 -7.12 4.57 -9.97
C GLY A 181 -8.05 5.04 -11.08
N ASN A 182 -9.29 5.38 -10.74
CA ASN A 182 -10.26 5.84 -11.74
C ASN A 182 -9.88 7.21 -12.30
N GLU A 183 -10.39 7.47 -13.50
CA GLU A 183 -10.08 8.67 -14.25
C GLU A 183 -10.59 9.94 -13.56
N ILE A 184 -9.74 10.98 -13.59
CA ILE A 184 -10.06 12.35 -13.20
C ILE A 184 -10.63 13.06 -14.43
N ALA A 185 -11.84 13.58 -14.30
CA ALA A 185 -12.50 14.35 -15.35
C ALA A 185 -12.09 15.82 -15.31
N LEU A 186 -11.99 16.41 -14.11
CA LEU A 186 -11.66 17.82 -13.91
C LEU A 186 -10.83 18.01 -12.64
N GLY A 187 -9.88 18.94 -12.67
CA GLY A 187 -9.08 19.34 -11.51
C GLY A 187 -7.86 18.43 -11.27
N THR A 188 -7.41 18.41 -10.02
CA THR A 188 -6.24 17.63 -9.59
C THR A 188 -6.56 16.87 -8.31
N ARG A 189 -6.33 15.56 -8.32
CA ARG A 189 -6.42 14.66 -7.18
C ARG A 189 -5.04 14.35 -6.64
N TYR A 190 -4.83 14.57 -5.35
CA TYR A 190 -3.64 14.16 -4.61
C TYR A 190 -3.99 13.02 -3.67
N ILE A 191 -3.16 12.00 -3.64
CA ILE A 191 -3.22 10.92 -2.65
C ILE A 191 -1.84 10.67 -2.07
N LEU A 192 -1.80 10.30 -0.78
CA LEU A 192 -0.63 9.65 -0.21
C LEU A 192 -0.84 8.14 -0.36
N ALA A 193 0.02 7.50 -1.14
CA ALA A 193 0.02 6.05 -1.29
C ALA A 193 1.23 5.45 -0.57
N GLY A 194 1.11 4.23 -0.07
CA GLY A 194 2.24 3.58 0.56
C GLY A 194 2.13 2.08 0.55
N PHE A 195 3.31 1.46 0.54
CA PHE A 195 3.54 0.03 0.52
C PHE A 195 4.13 -0.42 1.84
N LEU A 196 3.56 -1.48 2.39
CA LEU A 196 3.96 -2.04 3.68
C LEU A 196 4.37 -3.50 3.47
N ASN A 197 5.51 -3.87 4.04
CA ASN A 197 6.00 -5.24 4.09
C ASN A 197 5.56 -5.94 5.38
N TYR A 198 5.62 -7.27 5.36
CA TYR A 198 5.44 -8.12 6.53
C TYR A 198 6.58 -9.15 6.62
N GLY A 199 7.21 -9.30 7.80
CA GLY A 199 8.26 -10.30 8.01
C GLY A 199 9.65 -9.90 7.52
N GLY A 200 9.95 -8.60 7.28
CA GLY A 200 11.21 -8.11 6.75
C GLY A 200 11.25 -8.11 5.21
N ASN A 201 12.45 -8.01 4.60
CA ASN A 201 12.64 -7.87 3.15
C ASN A 201 12.37 -9.15 2.31
N HIS A 202 11.73 -10.17 2.89
CA HIS A 202 11.39 -11.36 2.16
C HIS A 202 10.10 -11.10 1.37
N TYR A 203 10.23 -10.86 0.07
CA TYR A 203 9.11 -10.98 -0.85
C TYR A 203 8.50 -12.37 -0.69
N CYS A 204 7.18 -12.45 -0.49
CA CYS A 204 6.46 -13.69 -0.74
C CYS A 204 6.65 -14.05 -2.23
N THR A 205 7.74 -14.73 -2.55
CA THR A 205 7.94 -15.28 -3.89
C THR A 205 6.81 -16.26 -4.15
N ILE A 206 6.01 -15.96 -5.18
CA ILE A 206 4.99 -16.86 -5.67
C ILE A 206 5.75 -18.12 -6.12
N ARG A 207 5.61 -19.23 -5.40
CA ARG A 207 5.91 -20.54 -5.98
C ARG A 207 4.84 -20.77 -7.03
N THR A 208 5.17 -20.51 -8.29
CA THR A 208 4.43 -21.04 -9.43
C THR A 208 4.73 -22.53 -9.47
N SER A 209 3.79 -23.34 -8.97
CA SER A 209 3.73 -24.76 -9.29
C SER A 209 3.10 -24.93 -10.65
#